data_bbd5dfdc036d7d4db9019b32e14f120b
#
_entry.id   bbd5dfdc036d7d4db9019b32e14f120b
#
_cell.length_a   1.000
_cell.length_b   1.000
_cell.length_c   1.000
_cell.angle_alpha   90.00
_cell.angle_beta   90.00
_cell.angle_gamma   90.00
#
_symmetry.space_group_name_H-M   'P 1'
#
loop_
_entity.id
_entity.type
_entity.pdbx_description
1 polymer ?
#
loop_
_entity_poly.entity_id
_entity_poly.type
_entity_poly.pdbx_seq_one_letter_code
_entity_poly.pdbx_strand_id
1 'polypeptide(L)'
;MARSFDISKKLVWQAYLRVKANKGAEGVDGQTIEDFEQNLKGNLYRIWNRMTSGSYIPPAVKAVTIPKRSGGKRVLGIPTISDRIAQTVVKMYLEPELEPFFHEDSYGYRPGKSAIQAVSITRERCWKYGWLFEFDIKGAFDNIDHSLLTRSLQKHTDCEWVLLYINRWLTAPMQHPNGDQEQRVKGTPQGGVVSPLLMNLFLHYVFDKWMAVHEPKLRFARYADDAVVHCPTLREAERLQVVLEQRFRECNLELHPEKSKIVCCKGNLPWIDYPVTKFEFLGYEFRLRTAVNR
;
A
#
# COMPACT_ATOMS: atom_id res chain seq x y z
N MET A 1 -3.23 -33.43 -17.53
CA MET A 1 -3.01 -33.60 -16.09
C MET A 1 -3.12 -32.25 -15.41
N ALA A 2 -3.95 -32.12 -14.39
CA ALA A 2 -4.01 -30.88 -13.62
C ALA A 2 -2.64 -30.67 -12.95
N ARG A 3 -1.96 -29.54 -13.21
CA ARG A 3 -0.73 -29.18 -12.50
C ARG A 3 -1.07 -29.00 -11.02
N SER A 4 -0.35 -29.69 -10.15
CA SER A 4 -0.47 -29.49 -8.70
C SER A 4 0.59 -28.50 -8.26
N PHE A 5 0.16 -27.37 -7.69
CA PHE A 5 1.08 -26.40 -7.10
C PHE A 5 1.60 -26.88 -5.75
N ASP A 6 2.86 -26.61 -5.46
CA ASP A 6 3.48 -26.97 -4.18
C ASP A 6 3.10 -25.94 -3.09
N ILE A 7 1.94 -26.17 -2.47
CA ILE A 7 1.44 -25.38 -1.35
C ILE A 7 1.23 -26.31 -0.16
N SER A 8 2.00 -26.14 0.92
CA SER A 8 1.90 -27.02 2.07
C SER A 8 0.65 -26.75 2.91
N LYS A 9 0.05 -27.82 3.45
CA LYS A 9 -1.07 -27.70 4.42
C LYS A 9 -0.68 -26.89 5.66
N LYS A 10 0.60 -26.97 6.08
CA LYS A 10 1.15 -26.20 7.19
C LYS A 10 1.08 -24.68 6.92
N LEU A 11 1.37 -24.27 5.69
CA LEU A 11 1.29 -22.86 5.30
C LEU A 11 -0.15 -22.34 5.38
N VAL A 12 -1.13 -23.13 4.91
CA VAL A 12 -2.56 -22.76 5.02
C VAL A 12 -3.02 -22.68 6.48
N TRP A 13 -2.56 -23.59 7.33
CA TRP A 13 -2.81 -23.54 8.77
C TRP A 13 -2.24 -22.27 9.41
N GLN A 14 -0.99 -21.94 9.12
CA GLN A 14 -0.36 -20.71 9.63
C GLN A 14 -1.08 -19.44 9.14
N ALA A 15 -1.53 -19.44 7.88
CA ALA A 15 -2.32 -18.35 7.31
C ALA A 15 -3.65 -18.17 8.06
N TYR A 16 -4.35 -19.27 8.34
CA TYR A 16 -5.57 -19.24 9.15
C TYR A 16 -5.32 -18.63 10.55
N LEU A 17 -4.26 -19.04 11.24
CA LEU A 17 -3.95 -18.49 12.58
C LEU A 17 -3.74 -16.96 12.53
N ARG A 18 -3.09 -16.44 11.50
CA ARG A 18 -2.92 -15.00 11.30
C ARG A 18 -4.25 -14.29 11.03
N VAL A 19 -5.11 -14.89 10.20
CA VAL A 19 -6.45 -14.31 9.92
C VAL A 19 -7.32 -14.32 11.18
N LYS A 20 -7.30 -15.40 11.96
CA LYS A 20 -8.00 -15.49 13.23
C LYS A 20 -7.57 -14.41 14.22
N ALA A 21 -6.28 -14.17 14.35
CA ALA A 21 -5.73 -13.15 15.25
C ALA A 21 -6.19 -11.73 14.91
N ASN A 22 -6.46 -11.44 13.63
CA ASN A 22 -6.86 -10.11 13.15
C ASN A 22 -8.36 -9.79 13.28
N LYS A 23 -9.22 -10.75 13.65
CA LYS A 23 -10.66 -10.56 13.92
C LYS A 23 -11.37 -9.67 12.89
N GLY A 24 -11.34 -9.97 11.63
CA GLY A 24 -11.95 -9.13 10.59
C GLY A 24 -13.46 -9.39 10.42
N ALA A 25 -14.21 -8.42 9.87
CA ALA A 25 -15.62 -8.54 9.55
C ALA A 25 -15.89 -9.62 8.48
N GLU A 26 -17.12 -10.10 8.37
CA GLU A 26 -17.57 -11.04 7.36
C GLU A 26 -17.52 -10.48 5.94
N GLY A 27 -17.28 -11.34 4.95
CA GLY A 27 -17.33 -11.01 3.53
C GLY A 27 -18.74 -11.04 2.94
N VAL A 28 -18.84 -11.27 1.62
CA VAL A 28 -20.11 -11.38 0.90
C VAL A 28 -20.94 -12.61 1.29
N ASP A 29 -20.29 -13.64 1.81
CA ASP A 29 -20.89 -14.90 2.28
C ASP A 29 -21.52 -14.81 3.68
N GLY A 30 -21.30 -13.68 4.40
CA GLY A 30 -21.77 -13.49 5.76
C GLY A 30 -21.18 -14.44 6.79
N GLN A 31 -20.15 -15.24 6.41
CA GLN A 31 -19.51 -16.20 7.30
C GLN A 31 -18.59 -15.50 8.29
N THR A 32 -18.83 -15.69 9.60
CA THR A 32 -17.95 -15.25 10.69
C THR A 32 -16.77 -16.22 10.87
N ILE A 33 -15.78 -15.83 11.67
CA ILE A 33 -14.66 -16.74 11.99
C ILE A 33 -15.14 -17.92 12.81
N GLU A 34 -16.11 -17.73 13.69
CA GLU A 34 -16.75 -18.74 14.51
C GLU A 34 -17.48 -19.77 13.63
N ASP A 35 -18.24 -19.32 12.62
CA ASP A 35 -18.91 -20.20 11.67
C ASP A 35 -17.89 -21.00 10.84
N PHE A 36 -16.81 -20.35 10.42
CA PHE A 36 -15.72 -21.02 9.70
C PHE A 36 -15.09 -22.14 10.54
N GLU A 37 -14.95 -21.93 11.85
CA GLU A 37 -14.36 -22.87 12.80
C GLU A 37 -15.24 -24.09 13.09
N GLN A 38 -16.55 -24.01 12.90
CA GLN A 38 -17.46 -25.17 13.10
C GLN A 38 -17.08 -26.36 12.20
N ASN A 39 -16.50 -26.12 11.02
CA ASN A 39 -15.93 -27.14 10.16
C ASN A 39 -14.51 -26.81 9.71
N LEU A 40 -13.67 -26.43 10.67
CA LEU A 40 -12.33 -25.91 10.43
C LEU A 40 -11.49 -26.81 9.51
N LYS A 41 -11.41 -28.12 9.82
CA LYS A 41 -10.63 -29.09 9.06
C LYS A 41 -11.12 -29.20 7.60
N GLY A 42 -12.41 -29.25 7.39
CA GLY A 42 -13.03 -29.34 6.07
C GLY A 42 -12.82 -28.06 5.27
N ASN A 43 -12.98 -26.90 5.90
CA ASN A 43 -12.82 -25.60 5.26
C ASN A 43 -11.36 -25.34 4.85
N LEU A 44 -10.39 -25.61 5.73
CA LEU A 44 -8.96 -25.50 5.41
C LEU A 44 -8.53 -26.48 4.33
N TYR A 45 -9.02 -27.73 4.38
CA TYR A 45 -8.75 -28.72 3.32
C TYR A 45 -9.28 -28.24 1.96
N ARG A 46 -10.49 -27.65 1.93
CA ARG A 46 -11.08 -27.12 0.70
C ARG A 46 -10.26 -25.97 0.12
N ILE A 47 -9.78 -25.04 0.95
CA ILE A 47 -8.89 -23.95 0.51
C ILE A 47 -7.60 -24.52 -0.05
N TRP A 48 -6.92 -25.37 0.71
CA TRP A 48 -5.68 -26.01 0.30
C TRP A 48 -5.83 -26.78 -1.02
N ASN A 49 -6.85 -27.64 -1.13
CA ASN A 49 -7.09 -28.46 -2.31
C ASN A 49 -7.35 -27.63 -3.57
N ARG A 50 -8.15 -26.57 -3.45
CA ARG A 50 -8.44 -25.67 -4.57
C ARG A 50 -7.23 -24.82 -4.95
N MET A 51 -6.43 -24.37 -3.99
CA MET A 51 -5.21 -23.63 -4.29
C MET A 51 -4.17 -24.51 -4.95
N THR A 52 -3.95 -25.74 -4.46
CA THR A 52 -2.97 -26.66 -5.05
C THR A 52 -3.37 -27.12 -6.44
N SER A 53 -4.65 -27.29 -6.73
CA SER A 53 -5.15 -27.67 -8.06
C SER A 53 -5.28 -26.49 -9.04
N GLY A 54 -5.02 -25.25 -8.60
CA GLY A 54 -5.24 -24.07 -9.45
C GLY A 54 -6.71 -23.69 -9.65
N SER A 55 -7.65 -24.39 -8.98
CA SER A 55 -9.08 -24.16 -9.13
C SER A 55 -9.70 -23.16 -8.15
N TYR A 56 -8.88 -22.55 -7.26
CA TYR A 56 -9.38 -21.51 -6.36
C TYR A 56 -9.72 -20.24 -7.14
N ILE A 57 -11.00 -19.87 -7.10
CA ILE A 57 -11.50 -18.61 -7.66
C ILE A 57 -11.99 -17.77 -6.49
N PRO A 58 -11.46 -16.54 -6.31
CA PRO A 58 -11.92 -15.66 -5.24
C PRO A 58 -13.38 -15.25 -5.46
N PRO A 59 -14.20 -15.21 -4.40
CA PRO A 59 -15.52 -14.61 -4.47
C PRO A 59 -15.42 -13.09 -4.65
N ALA A 60 -16.57 -12.45 -4.90
CA ALA A 60 -16.66 -11.00 -4.90
C ALA A 60 -16.22 -10.41 -3.54
N VAL A 61 -15.69 -9.20 -3.55
CA VAL A 61 -15.27 -8.47 -2.36
C VAL A 61 -16.45 -7.60 -1.88
N LYS A 62 -16.84 -7.68 -0.61
CA LYS A 62 -17.95 -6.91 -0.03
C LYS A 62 -17.56 -5.44 0.11
N ALA A 63 -18.28 -4.55 -0.59
CA ALA A 63 -18.06 -3.11 -0.47
C ALA A 63 -18.68 -2.58 0.82
N VAL A 64 -17.86 -1.90 1.64
CA VAL A 64 -18.31 -1.21 2.86
C VAL A 64 -17.81 0.23 2.83
N THR A 65 -18.74 1.17 2.93
CA THR A 65 -18.41 2.60 2.95
C THR A 65 -18.18 3.08 4.36
N ILE A 66 -17.01 3.68 4.60
CA ILE A 66 -16.65 4.32 5.87
C ILE A 66 -16.37 5.82 5.70
N PRO A 67 -16.66 6.66 6.70
CA PRO A 67 -16.31 8.08 6.65
C PRO A 67 -14.78 8.26 6.75
N LYS A 68 -14.24 9.24 6.00
CA LYS A 68 -12.85 9.69 6.17
C LYS A 68 -12.76 10.75 7.27
N ARG A 69 -11.63 10.83 7.99
CA ARG A 69 -11.37 11.88 8.98
C ARG A 69 -11.34 13.29 8.36
N SER A 70 -10.88 13.39 7.12
CA SER A 70 -10.81 14.65 6.34
C SER A 70 -12.13 15.03 5.64
N GLY A 71 -13.22 14.33 5.93
CA GLY A 71 -14.49 14.44 5.20
C GLY A 71 -14.55 13.53 3.97
N GLY A 72 -15.77 13.28 3.47
CA GLY A 72 -16.01 12.35 2.37
C GLY A 72 -16.10 10.88 2.81
N LYS A 73 -16.12 9.97 1.85
CA LYS A 73 -16.31 8.54 2.05
C LYS A 73 -15.14 7.75 1.46
N ARG A 74 -14.83 6.60 2.07
CA ARG A 74 -13.89 5.61 1.56
C ARG A 74 -14.63 4.27 1.43
N VAL A 75 -14.48 3.61 0.30
CA VAL A 75 -15.03 2.26 0.10
C VAL A 75 -13.94 1.25 0.45
N LEU A 76 -14.22 0.40 1.43
CA LEU A 76 -13.38 -0.76 1.74
C LEU A 76 -13.93 -1.98 1.03
N GLY A 77 -13.02 -2.84 0.57
CA GLY A 77 -13.37 -4.15 0.04
C GLY A 77 -13.03 -5.24 1.05
N ILE A 78 -14.04 -5.90 1.60
CA ILE A 78 -13.85 -6.94 2.61
C ILE A 78 -13.93 -8.32 1.94
N PRO A 79 -12.80 -9.07 1.84
CA PRO A 79 -12.79 -10.45 1.35
C PRO A 79 -13.45 -11.39 2.36
N THR A 80 -13.94 -12.55 1.89
CA THR A 80 -14.41 -13.64 2.76
C THR A 80 -13.26 -14.18 3.61
N ILE A 81 -13.58 -14.90 4.68
CA ILE A 81 -12.56 -15.53 5.54
C ILE A 81 -11.70 -16.51 4.74
N SER A 82 -12.32 -17.33 3.91
CA SER A 82 -11.59 -18.25 3.02
C SER A 82 -10.62 -17.52 2.12
N ASP A 83 -11.04 -16.37 1.57
CA ASP A 83 -10.21 -15.59 0.67
C ASP A 83 -9.09 -14.85 1.41
N ARG A 84 -9.34 -14.35 2.61
CA ARG A 84 -8.26 -13.79 3.48
C ARG A 84 -7.19 -14.83 3.79
N ILE A 85 -7.58 -16.09 4.06
CA ILE A 85 -6.63 -17.18 4.30
C ILE A 85 -5.82 -17.44 3.03
N ALA A 86 -6.46 -17.54 1.85
CA ALA A 86 -5.79 -17.75 0.58
C ALA A 86 -4.81 -16.58 0.24
N GLN A 87 -5.24 -15.34 0.44
CA GLN A 87 -4.37 -14.16 0.27
C GLN A 87 -3.21 -14.16 1.26
N THR A 88 -3.43 -14.60 2.51
CA THR A 88 -2.36 -14.70 3.51
C THR A 88 -1.34 -15.76 3.12
N VAL A 89 -1.74 -16.88 2.52
CA VAL A 89 -0.82 -17.90 1.97
C VAL A 89 0.12 -17.28 0.94
N VAL A 90 -0.43 -16.54 -0.03
CA VAL A 90 0.37 -15.84 -1.06
C VAL A 90 1.26 -14.77 -0.42
N LYS A 91 0.73 -13.97 0.50
CA LYS A 91 1.52 -12.95 1.20
C LYS A 91 2.69 -13.55 1.96
N MET A 92 2.47 -14.64 2.70
CA MET A 92 3.53 -15.32 3.47
C MET A 92 4.64 -15.90 2.60
N TYR A 93 4.32 -16.28 1.36
CA TYR A 93 5.30 -16.73 0.39
C TYR A 93 6.07 -15.55 -0.22
N LEU A 94 5.36 -14.52 -0.65
CA LEU A 94 5.92 -13.42 -1.46
C LEU A 94 6.61 -12.33 -0.63
N GLU A 95 6.11 -12.02 0.58
CA GLU A 95 6.64 -10.91 1.39
C GLU A 95 8.13 -11.07 1.74
N PRO A 96 8.64 -12.25 2.15
CA PRO A 96 10.07 -12.45 2.38
C PRO A 96 10.94 -12.27 1.13
N GLU A 97 10.41 -12.61 -0.05
CA GLU A 97 11.11 -12.44 -1.33
C GLU A 97 11.20 -10.97 -1.75
N LEU A 98 10.17 -10.16 -1.45
CA LEU A 98 10.12 -8.76 -1.83
C LEU A 98 10.81 -7.82 -0.82
N GLU A 99 10.78 -8.15 0.46
CA GLU A 99 11.24 -7.27 1.53
C GLU A 99 12.70 -6.76 1.34
N PRO A 100 13.67 -7.56 0.89
CA PRO A 100 15.05 -7.12 0.66
C PRO A 100 15.20 -6.07 -0.45
N PHE A 101 14.23 -5.97 -1.35
CA PHE A 101 14.29 -5.03 -2.48
C PHE A 101 13.70 -3.66 -2.16
N PHE A 102 12.85 -3.56 -1.14
CA PHE A 102 12.22 -2.29 -0.79
C PHE A 102 13.23 -1.28 -0.24
N HIS A 103 13.06 -0.03 -0.64
CA HIS A 103 13.91 1.06 -0.18
C HIS A 103 13.86 1.21 1.35
N GLU A 104 14.99 1.54 1.96
CA GLU A 104 15.10 1.69 3.43
C GLU A 104 14.14 2.75 4.00
N ASP A 105 13.86 3.80 3.25
CA ASP A 105 12.97 4.92 3.59
C ASP A 105 11.50 4.69 3.21
N SER A 106 11.12 3.47 2.84
CA SER A 106 9.73 3.02 2.72
C SER A 106 9.33 2.29 3.99
N TYR A 107 8.29 2.76 4.69
CA TYR A 107 7.95 2.31 6.06
C TYR A 107 6.59 1.62 6.17
N GLY A 108 5.61 1.98 5.31
CA GLY A 108 4.23 1.51 5.43
C GLY A 108 4.07 0.01 5.17
N TYR A 109 3.31 -0.68 6.01
CA TYR A 109 2.92 -2.09 5.86
C TYR A 109 4.08 -3.09 5.72
N ARG A 110 5.26 -2.76 6.22
CA ARG A 110 6.46 -3.60 6.14
C ARG A 110 6.83 -4.20 7.49
N PRO A 111 7.33 -5.46 7.53
CA PRO A 111 7.85 -6.06 8.75
C PRO A 111 9.00 -5.21 9.35
N GLY A 112 8.96 -5.00 10.67
CA GLY A 112 10.00 -4.27 11.40
C GLY A 112 10.06 -2.76 11.14
N LYS A 113 9.16 -2.20 10.32
CA LYS A 113 9.03 -0.77 10.05
C LYS A 113 7.78 -0.20 10.74
N SER A 114 7.81 1.10 11.08
CA SER A 114 6.69 1.75 11.77
C SER A 114 6.50 3.21 11.33
N ALA A 115 5.30 3.75 11.60
CA ALA A 115 4.99 5.16 11.38
C ALA A 115 5.90 6.09 12.22
N ILE A 116 6.22 5.68 13.46
CA ILE A 116 7.09 6.46 14.35
C ILE A 116 8.49 6.58 13.77
N GLN A 117 9.04 5.54 13.14
CA GLN A 117 10.34 5.61 12.46
C GLN A 117 10.30 6.59 11.27
N ALA A 118 9.23 6.55 10.46
CA ALA A 118 9.04 7.50 9.34
C ALA A 118 8.97 8.95 9.84
N VAL A 119 8.20 9.20 10.90
CA VAL A 119 8.08 10.53 11.56
C VAL A 119 9.42 10.99 12.13
N SER A 120 10.16 10.09 12.80
CA SER A 120 11.46 10.42 13.41
C SER A 120 12.50 10.83 12.38
N ILE A 121 12.64 10.06 11.29
CA ILE A 121 13.59 10.38 10.22
C ILE A 121 13.19 11.67 9.48
N THR A 122 11.87 11.88 9.26
CA THR A 122 11.36 13.11 8.67
C THR A 122 11.72 14.32 9.51
N ARG A 123 11.53 14.25 10.85
CA ARG A 123 11.94 15.34 11.77
C ARG A 123 13.42 15.63 11.71
N GLU A 124 14.27 14.59 11.74
CA GLU A 124 15.72 14.76 11.65
C GLU A 124 16.14 15.43 10.35
N ARG A 125 15.51 15.05 9.24
CA ARG A 125 15.81 15.62 7.92
C ARG A 125 15.31 17.04 7.76
N CYS A 126 14.19 17.45 8.38
CA CYS A 126 13.72 18.83 8.40
C CYS A 126 14.74 19.79 9.04
N TRP A 127 15.62 19.31 9.93
CA TRP A 127 16.71 20.14 10.48
C TRP A 127 17.86 20.33 9.51
N LYS A 128 18.06 19.39 8.58
CA LYS A 128 19.17 19.41 7.61
C LYS A 128 18.78 20.14 6.32
N TYR A 129 17.54 19.94 5.86
CA TYR A 129 17.03 20.46 4.60
C TYR A 129 16.13 21.67 4.84
N GLY A 130 16.24 22.67 3.96
CA GLY A 130 15.44 23.89 4.08
C GLY A 130 14.01 23.76 3.58
N TRP A 131 13.76 22.78 2.70
CA TRP A 131 12.51 22.62 1.99
C TRP A 131 12.05 21.16 1.99
N LEU A 132 10.73 21.00 1.88
CA LEU A 132 10.10 19.69 1.80
C LEU A 132 8.97 19.76 0.79
N PHE A 133 8.88 18.75 -0.06
CA PHE A 133 7.72 18.51 -0.91
C PHE A 133 6.89 17.38 -0.28
N GLU A 134 5.69 17.71 0.21
CA GLU A 134 4.68 16.77 0.70
C GLU A 134 3.72 16.47 -0.43
N PHE A 135 3.36 15.19 -0.62
CA PHE A 135 2.37 14.80 -1.60
C PHE A 135 1.56 13.57 -1.17
N ASP A 136 0.34 13.50 -1.66
CA ASP A 136 -0.59 12.37 -1.55
C ASP A 136 -0.97 11.90 -2.96
N ILE A 137 -1.12 10.62 -3.16
CA ILE A 137 -1.51 10.02 -4.44
C ILE A 137 -3.03 9.85 -4.46
N LYS A 138 -3.70 10.47 -5.43
CA LYS A 138 -5.14 10.43 -5.57
C LYS A 138 -5.66 9.01 -5.80
N GLY A 139 -6.34 8.44 -4.80
CA GLY A 139 -6.90 7.10 -4.89
C GLY A 139 -5.88 6.03 -5.23
N ALA A 140 -4.71 6.04 -4.57
CA ALA A 140 -3.58 5.18 -4.91
C ALA A 140 -3.97 3.70 -5.08
N PHE A 141 -4.72 3.13 -4.11
CA PHE A 141 -5.19 1.75 -4.19
C PHE A 141 -6.13 1.49 -5.36
N ASP A 142 -6.96 2.46 -5.72
CA ASP A 142 -8.01 2.31 -6.74
C ASP A 142 -7.46 2.51 -8.16
N ASN A 143 -6.26 3.09 -8.30
CA ASN A 143 -5.69 3.47 -9.59
C ASN A 143 -4.43 2.67 -9.99
N ILE A 144 -4.00 1.67 -9.23
CA ILE A 144 -2.87 0.81 -9.62
C ILE A 144 -3.15 0.18 -10.97
N ASP A 145 -2.28 0.41 -11.94
CA ASP A 145 -2.34 -0.24 -13.24
C ASP A 145 -1.95 -1.72 -13.11
N HIS A 146 -2.85 -2.63 -13.50
CA HIS A 146 -2.65 -4.07 -13.36
C HIS A 146 -1.49 -4.58 -14.22
N SER A 147 -1.28 -4.01 -15.40
CA SER A 147 -0.21 -4.44 -16.32
C SER A 147 1.16 -4.04 -15.77
N LEU A 148 1.30 -2.82 -15.27
CA LEU A 148 2.54 -2.32 -14.67
C LEU A 148 2.84 -3.07 -13.35
N LEU A 149 1.82 -3.34 -12.53
CA LEU A 149 1.96 -4.14 -11.31
C LEU A 149 2.41 -5.58 -11.63
N THR A 150 1.78 -6.23 -12.59
CA THR A 150 2.14 -7.59 -13.03
C THR A 150 3.57 -7.65 -13.54
N ARG A 151 3.98 -6.68 -14.36
CA ARG A 151 5.37 -6.56 -14.83
C ARG A 151 6.36 -6.34 -13.68
N SER A 152 5.98 -5.58 -12.67
CA SER A 152 6.80 -5.38 -11.47
C SER A 152 6.93 -6.67 -10.66
N LEU A 153 5.84 -7.42 -10.51
CA LEU A 153 5.81 -8.70 -9.80
C LEU A 153 6.69 -9.77 -10.49
N GLN A 154 6.58 -9.88 -11.82
CA GLN A 154 7.35 -10.84 -12.63
C GLN A 154 8.86 -10.61 -12.61
N LYS A 155 9.35 -9.46 -12.10
CA LYS A 155 10.78 -9.25 -11.85
C LYS A 155 11.30 -9.94 -10.59
N HIS A 156 10.39 -10.38 -9.70
CA HIS A 156 10.75 -10.93 -8.41
C HIS A 156 10.29 -12.39 -8.24
N THR A 157 9.33 -12.83 -9.02
CA THR A 157 8.85 -14.20 -8.96
C THR A 157 8.35 -14.69 -10.31
N ASP A 158 8.68 -15.91 -10.65
CA ASP A 158 8.13 -16.72 -11.76
C ASP A 158 7.14 -17.78 -11.25
N CYS A 159 6.84 -17.79 -9.95
CA CYS A 159 5.97 -18.75 -9.30
C CYS A 159 4.54 -18.67 -9.88
N GLU A 160 4.17 -19.66 -10.70
CA GLU A 160 2.92 -19.70 -11.46
C GLU A 160 1.67 -19.51 -10.59
N TRP A 161 1.60 -20.14 -9.42
CA TRP A 161 0.41 -20.02 -8.57
C TRP A 161 0.29 -18.64 -7.89
N VAL A 162 1.42 -17.99 -7.56
CA VAL A 162 1.43 -16.63 -7.01
C VAL A 162 0.87 -15.68 -8.06
N LEU A 163 1.40 -15.71 -9.27
CA LEU A 163 0.95 -14.87 -10.38
C LEU A 163 -0.53 -15.11 -10.72
N LEU A 164 -0.95 -16.39 -10.76
CA LEU A 164 -2.34 -16.78 -11.02
C LEU A 164 -3.30 -16.15 -9.99
N TYR A 165 -3.00 -16.31 -8.70
CA TYR A 165 -3.92 -15.85 -7.65
C TYR A 165 -3.94 -14.34 -7.50
N ILE A 166 -2.78 -13.68 -7.61
CA ILE A 166 -2.75 -12.21 -7.61
C ILE A 166 -3.59 -11.66 -8.76
N ASN A 167 -3.44 -12.19 -9.98
CA ASN A 167 -4.24 -11.74 -11.11
C ASN A 167 -5.75 -11.94 -10.88
N ARG A 168 -6.16 -13.08 -10.29
CA ARG A 168 -7.56 -13.32 -9.92
C ARG A 168 -8.09 -12.34 -8.88
N TRP A 169 -7.29 -11.95 -7.88
CA TRP A 169 -7.70 -10.96 -6.89
C TRP A 169 -7.75 -9.54 -7.44
N LEU A 170 -6.85 -9.21 -8.36
CA LEU A 170 -6.90 -7.90 -9.03
C LEU A 170 -8.17 -7.72 -9.86
N THR A 171 -8.68 -8.80 -10.45
CA THR A 171 -9.89 -8.79 -11.30
C THR A 171 -11.17 -9.24 -10.58
N ALA A 172 -11.07 -9.64 -9.30
CA ALA A 172 -12.24 -10.03 -8.52
C ALA A 172 -13.25 -8.87 -8.41
N PRO A 173 -14.56 -9.10 -8.67
CA PRO A 173 -15.54 -8.04 -8.62
C PRO A 173 -15.76 -7.51 -7.21
N MET A 174 -16.21 -6.27 -7.11
CA MET A 174 -16.71 -5.68 -5.87
C MET A 174 -18.23 -5.75 -5.85
N GLN A 175 -18.80 -6.28 -4.77
CA GLN A 175 -20.25 -6.35 -4.58
C GLN A 175 -20.69 -5.22 -3.65
N HIS A 176 -21.57 -4.37 -4.17
CA HIS A 176 -22.17 -3.26 -3.43
C HIS A 176 -23.35 -3.72 -2.55
N PRO A 177 -23.79 -2.91 -1.56
CA PRO A 177 -24.88 -3.26 -0.65
C PRO A 177 -26.23 -3.50 -1.35
N ASN A 178 -26.43 -2.93 -2.54
CA ASN A 178 -27.62 -3.16 -3.37
C ASN A 178 -27.58 -4.47 -4.17
N GLY A 179 -26.50 -5.25 -4.06
CA GLY A 179 -26.30 -6.51 -4.78
C GLY A 179 -25.56 -6.38 -6.12
N ASP A 180 -25.38 -5.15 -6.63
CA ASP A 180 -24.66 -4.93 -7.89
C ASP A 180 -23.18 -5.34 -7.77
N GLN A 181 -22.64 -5.90 -8.84
CA GLN A 181 -21.24 -6.26 -8.95
C GLN A 181 -20.51 -5.35 -9.93
N GLU A 182 -19.50 -4.68 -9.44
CA GLU A 182 -18.59 -3.84 -10.22
C GLU A 182 -17.33 -4.64 -10.58
N GLN A 183 -17.07 -4.76 -11.90
CA GLN A 183 -15.84 -5.40 -12.39
C GLN A 183 -14.64 -4.47 -12.21
N ARG A 184 -13.54 -5.06 -11.77
CA ARG A 184 -12.31 -4.30 -11.53
C ARG A 184 -11.35 -4.47 -12.70
N VAL A 185 -10.96 -3.34 -13.30
CA VAL A 185 -9.99 -3.28 -14.43
C VAL A 185 -8.67 -2.62 -14.02
N LYS A 186 -8.64 -1.99 -12.85
CA LYS A 186 -7.47 -1.36 -12.21
C LYS A 186 -7.63 -1.36 -10.70
N GLY A 187 -6.57 -1.06 -10.00
CA GLY A 187 -6.56 -0.96 -8.54
C GLY A 187 -6.56 -2.31 -7.82
N THR A 188 -6.51 -2.24 -6.51
CA THR A 188 -6.61 -3.38 -5.61
C THR A 188 -7.52 -3.02 -4.43
N PRO A 189 -8.30 -3.97 -3.86
CA PRO A 189 -9.26 -3.66 -2.81
C PRO A 189 -8.58 -3.06 -1.59
N GLN A 190 -9.04 -1.89 -1.12
CA GLN A 190 -8.66 -1.37 0.19
C GLN A 190 -9.29 -2.26 1.26
N GLY A 191 -8.47 -3.10 1.92
CA GLY A 191 -8.91 -4.13 2.88
C GLY A 191 -8.54 -5.57 2.48
N GLY A 192 -8.07 -5.79 1.25
CA GLY A 192 -7.44 -7.06 0.88
C GLY A 192 -6.13 -7.28 1.64
N VAL A 193 -5.85 -8.54 2.01
CA VAL A 193 -4.67 -8.89 2.82
C VAL A 193 -3.36 -8.70 2.03
N VAL A 194 -3.37 -8.98 0.73
CA VAL A 194 -2.21 -8.84 -0.14
C VAL A 194 -2.06 -7.43 -0.72
N SER A 195 -3.13 -6.63 -0.71
CA SER A 195 -3.18 -5.30 -1.33
C SER A 195 -2.09 -4.33 -0.85
N PRO A 196 -1.75 -4.23 0.46
CA PRO A 196 -0.68 -3.37 0.92
C PRO A 196 0.71 -3.78 0.40
N LEU A 197 0.97 -5.08 0.28
CA LEU A 197 2.23 -5.59 -0.28
C LEU A 197 2.34 -5.24 -1.78
N LEU A 198 1.25 -5.41 -2.52
CA LEU A 198 1.19 -5.08 -3.95
C LEU A 198 1.32 -3.57 -4.19
N MET A 199 0.70 -2.74 -3.34
CA MET A 199 0.88 -1.28 -3.35
C MET A 199 2.35 -0.91 -3.14
N ASN A 200 2.99 -1.49 -2.13
CA ASN A 200 4.40 -1.21 -1.87
C ASN A 200 5.31 -1.63 -3.02
N LEU A 201 5.04 -2.78 -3.64
CA LEU A 201 5.79 -3.23 -4.83
C LEU A 201 5.60 -2.25 -6.01
N PHE A 202 4.37 -1.81 -6.25
CA PHE A 202 4.06 -0.86 -7.31
C PHE A 202 4.78 0.47 -7.09
N LEU A 203 4.64 1.06 -5.90
CA LEU A 203 5.27 2.34 -5.56
C LEU A 203 6.79 2.23 -5.44
N HIS A 204 7.33 1.07 -5.12
CA HIS A 204 8.78 0.85 -5.20
C HIS A 204 9.32 1.15 -6.60
N TYR A 205 8.62 0.71 -7.67
CA TYR A 205 9.05 0.98 -9.04
C TYR A 205 8.63 2.35 -9.56
N VAL A 206 7.46 2.82 -9.17
CA VAL A 206 6.94 4.12 -9.60
C VAL A 206 7.75 5.26 -8.98
N PHE A 207 8.07 5.14 -7.68
CA PHE A 207 8.65 6.23 -6.89
C PHE A 207 10.01 5.86 -6.29
N ASP A 208 10.12 4.86 -5.39
CA ASP A 208 11.32 4.64 -4.58
C ASP A 208 12.58 4.42 -5.43
N LYS A 209 12.50 3.46 -6.36
CA LYS A 209 13.61 3.12 -7.26
C LYS A 209 13.88 4.23 -8.28
N TRP A 210 12.82 4.90 -8.75
CA TRP A 210 12.96 6.03 -9.64
C TRP A 210 13.69 7.19 -8.95
N MET A 211 13.34 7.52 -7.70
CA MET A 211 14.04 8.53 -6.89
C MET A 211 15.51 8.16 -6.68
N ALA A 212 15.81 6.91 -6.34
CA ALA A 212 17.18 6.47 -6.14
C ALA A 212 18.06 6.61 -7.40
N VAL A 213 17.49 6.47 -8.59
CA VAL A 213 18.20 6.56 -9.87
C VAL A 213 18.30 8.00 -10.37
N HIS A 214 17.19 8.76 -10.35
CA HIS A 214 17.11 10.07 -11.00
C HIS A 214 17.37 11.23 -10.04
N GLU A 215 17.12 11.04 -8.74
CA GLU A 215 17.25 12.05 -7.69
C GLU A 215 18.09 11.55 -6.49
N PRO A 216 19.27 10.97 -6.70
CA PRO A 216 20.05 10.27 -5.64
C PRO A 216 20.50 11.18 -4.49
N LYS A 217 20.49 12.49 -4.70
CA LYS A 217 20.86 13.50 -3.69
C LYS A 217 19.70 13.87 -2.77
N LEU A 218 18.47 13.63 -3.18
CA LEU A 218 17.28 13.93 -2.39
C LEU A 218 16.96 12.77 -1.45
N ARG A 219 16.38 13.08 -0.30
CA ARG A 219 15.97 12.10 0.70
C ARG A 219 14.46 12.17 0.86
N PHE A 220 13.82 11.01 0.98
CA PHE A 220 12.38 10.92 1.16
C PHE A 220 12.02 10.04 2.35
N ALA A 221 10.80 10.15 2.83
CA ALA A 221 10.18 9.15 3.70
C ALA A 221 8.78 8.85 3.13
N ARG A 222 8.51 7.56 2.90
CA ARG A 222 7.22 7.10 2.36
C ARG A 222 6.56 6.11 3.31
N TYR A 223 5.29 6.33 3.57
CA TYR A 223 4.44 5.39 4.30
C TYR A 223 3.20 5.07 3.46
N ALA A 224 3.22 3.94 2.76
CA ALA A 224 2.23 3.60 1.72
C ALA A 224 2.17 4.68 0.63
N ASP A 225 1.03 5.36 0.49
CA ASP A 225 0.77 6.43 -0.46
C ASP A 225 1.13 7.84 0.06
N ASP A 226 1.32 8.01 1.37
CA ASP A 226 1.81 9.27 1.96
C ASP A 226 3.33 9.37 1.81
N ALA A 227 3.83 10.46 1.25
CA ALA A 227 5.26 10.66 1.12
C ALA A 227 5.68 12.13 1.25
N VAL A 228 6.92 12.29 1.73
CA VAL A 228 7.60 13.57 1.83
C VAL A 228 9.00 13.46 1.23
N VAL A 229 9.44 14.47 0.48
CA VAL A 229 10.79 14.56 -0.08
C VAL A 229 11.48 15.82 0.44
N HIS A 230 12.67 15.65 1.02
CA HIS A 230 13.48 16.75 1.54
C HIS A 230 14.38 17.32 0.45
N CYS A 231 14.28 18.64 0.24
CA CYS A 231 14.99 19.38 -0.78
C CYS A 231 15.89 20.45 -0.15
N PRO A 232 17.12 20.66 -0.65
CA PRO A 232 18.02 21.71 -0.15
C PRO A 232 17.50 23.12 -0.45
N THR A 233 16.86 23.33 -1.63
CA THR A 233 16.41 24.65 -2.10
C THR A 233 14.96 24.61 -2.58
N LEU A 234 14.30 25.79 -2.58
CA LEU A 234 12.95 25.95 -3.16
C LEU A 234 12.92 25.53 -4.62
N ARG A 235 13.90 25.98 -5.41
CA ARG A 235 14.00 25.66 -6.83
C ARG A 235 14.04 24.16 -7.10
N GLU A 236 14.75 23.40 -6.27
CA GLU A 236 14.77 21.92 -6.39
C GLU A 236 13.43 21.29 -6.00
N ALA A 237 12.74 21.84 -4.99
CA ALA A 237 11.40 21.36 -4.62
C ALA A 237 10.37 21.62 -5.73
N GLU A 238 10.38 22.82 -6.33
CA GLU A 238 9.51 23.18 -7.46
C GLU A 238 9.80 22.32 -8.70
N ARG A 239 11.07 22.13 -9.05
CA ARG A 239 11.48 21.24 -10.15
C ARG A 239 11.01 19.81 -9.89
N LEU A 240 11.24 19.31 -8.68
CA LEU A 240 10.86 17.95 -8.29
C LEU A 240 9.35 17.73 -8.39
N GLN A 241 8.55 18.70 -7.95
CA GLN A 241 7.09 18.62 -8.07
C GLN A 241 6.67 18.36 -9.51
N VAL A 242 7.16 19.17 -10.46
CA VAL A 242 6.82 19.01 -11.89
C VAL A 242 7.25 17.65 -12.43
N VAL A 243 8.47 17.22 -12.08
CA VAL A 243 9.02 15.95 -12.57
C VAL A 243 8.26 14.76 -11.97
N LEU A 244 7.90 14.80 -10.69
CA LEU A 244 7.11 13.74 -10.07
C LEU A 244 5.67 13.71 -10.60
N GLU A 245 5.03 14.85 -10.85
CA GLU A 245 3.71 14.90 -11.49
C GLU A 245 3.73 14.18 -12.85
N GLN A 246 4.74 14.45 -13.67
CA GLN A 246 4.92 13.76 -14.94
C GLN A 246 5.16 12.26 -14.73
N ARG A 247 6.06 11.89 -13.82
CA ARG A 247 6.39 10.50 -13.52
C ARG A 247 5.18 9.69 -13.07
N PHE A 248 4.34 10.24 -12.20
CA PHE A 248 3.13 9.56 -11.73
C PHE A 248 2.12 9.39 -12.88
N ARG A 249 1.93 10.40 -13.75
CA ARG A 249 1.08 10.29 -14.94
C ARG A 249 1.55 9.18 -15.89
N GLU A 250 2.84 9.02 -16.10
CA GLU A 250 3.42 7.92 -16.91
C GLU A 250 3.09 6.53 -16.32
N CYS A 251 2.77 6.47 -15.04
CA CYS A 251 2.39 5.25 -14.35
C CYS A 251 0.88 5.17 -14.06
N ASN A 252 0.06 5.96 -14.77
CA ASN A 252 -1.40 6.04 -14.60
C ASN A 252 -1.85 6.43 -13.19
N LEU A 253 -1.02 7.20 -12.48
CA LEU A 253 -1.34 7.81 -11.19
C LEU A 253 -1.41 9.34 -11.30
N GLU A 254 -2.06 9.96 -10.33
CA GLU A 254 -2.19 11.41 -10.22
C GLU A 254 -1.87 11.86 -8.78
N LEU A 255 -1.08 12.93 -8.63
CA LEU A 255 -0.90 13.58 -7.35
C LEU A 255 -2.16 14.36 -6.96
N HIS A 256 -2.50 14.35 -5.66
CA HIS A 256 -3.67 15.09 -5.19
C HIS A 256 -3.34 16.59 -5.14
N PRO A 257 -3.99 17.45 -5.96
CA PRO A 257 -3.57 18.85 -6.13
C PRO A 257 -3.67 19.68 -4.84
N GLU A 258 -4.68 19.41 -4.01
CA GLU A 258 -4.89 20.17 -2.77
C GLU A 258 -4.03 19.68 -1.59
N LYS A 259 -3.48 18.44 -1.68
CA LYS A 259 -2.67 17.84 -0.62
C LYS A 259 -1.19 17.80 -0.96
N SER A 260 -0.83 18.18 -2.18
CA SER A 260 0.57 18.27 -2.60
C SER A 260 1.03 19.72 -2.45
N LYS A 261 2.06 19.92 -1.62
CA LYS A 261 2.56 21.29 -1.33
C LYS A 261 4.04 21.29 -0.99
N ILE A 262 4.67 22.43 -1.27
CA ILE A 262 6.04 22.70 -0.86
C ILE A 262 5.99 23.43 0.49
N VAL A 263 6.85 23.04 1.41
CA VAL A 263 6.90 23.55 2.78
C VAL A 263 8.30 24.08 3.09
N CYS A 264 8.39 25.26 3.69
CA CYS A 264 9.63 25.79 4.23
C CYS A 264 9.87 25.21 5.63
N CYS A 265 10.96 24.46 5.81
CA CYS A 265 11.32 23.79 7.06
C CYS A 265 12.31 24.58 7.93
N LYS A 266 12.88 25.70 7.46
CA LYS A 266 13.85 26.54 8.18
C LYS A 266 13.36 27.98 8.36
N GLY A 267 13.08 28.37 9.61
CA GLY A 267 12.63 29.71 9.96
C GLY A 267 13.66 30.83 9.88
N ASN A 268 14.94 30.49 9.67
CA ASN A 268 16.06 31.45 9.64
C ASN A 268 16.61 31.67 8.22
N LEU A 269 15.76 31.56 7.20
CA LEU A 269 16.08 32.06 5.87
C LEU A 269 15.65 33.54 5.83
N PRO A 270 16.52 34.51 6.11
CA PRO A 270 16.12 35.90 6.38
C PRO A 270 15.53 36.64 5.17
N TRP A 271 15.39 35.96 4.04
CA TRP A 271 15.05 36.55 2.75
C TRP A 271 13.79 35.94 2.09
N ILE A 272 13.14 34.96 2.72
CA ILE A 272 12.03 34.26 2.08
C ILE A 272 10.83 34.26 3.02
N ASP A 273 9.87 35.14 2.74
CA ASP A 273 8.51 35.07 3.30
C ASP A 273 7.73 34.01 2.51
N TYR A 274 7.83 32.74 2.94
CA TYR A 274 7.10 31.64 2.30
C TYR A 274 5.87 31.28 3.16
N PRO A 275 4.67 31.27 2.56
CA PRO A 275 3.42 31.18 3.33
C PRO A 275 3.19 29.82 3.98
N VAL A 276 3.80 28.74 3.42
CA VAL A 276 3.59 27.38 3.91
C VAL A 276 4.78 26.93 4.74
N THR A 277 4.62 26.97 6.07
CA THR A 277 5.67 26.66 7.06
C THR A 277 5.31 25.46 7.95
N LYS A 278 4.19 24.77 7.65
CA LYS A 278 3.74 23.59 8.38
C LYS A 278 3.15 22.53 7.45
N PHE A 279 3.29 21.28 7.84
CA PHE A 279 2.69 20.13 7.18
C PHE A 279 2.29 19.07 8.21
N GLU A 280 1.47 18.12 7.78
CA GLU A 280 1.06 16.97 8.58
C GLU A 280 1.54 15.68 7.89
N PHE A 281 2.26 14.85 8.61
CA PHE A 281 2.69 13.54 8.13
C PHE A 281 2.34 12.47 9.15
N LEU A 282 1.55 11.50 8.73
CA LEU A 282 1.08 10.37 9.56
C LEU A 282 0.37 10.81 10.85
N GLY A 283 -0.39 11.91 10.81
CA GLY A 283 -1.10 12.44 11.97
C GLY A 283 -0.26 13.30 12.92
N TYR A 284 0.98 13.59 12.56
CA TYR A 284 1.87 14.49 13.31
C TYR A 284 2.03 15.81 12.58
N GLU A 285 1.76 16.94 13.27
CA GLU A 285 2.01 18.28 12.74
C GLU A 285 3.49 18.65 12.91
N PHE A 286 4.14 18.97 11.80
CA PHE A 286 5.49 19.52 11.72
C PHE A 286 5.37 21.03 11.49
N ARG A 287 6.01 21.82 12.35
CA ARG A 287 6.03 23.29 12.26
C ARG A 287 7.35 23.85 12.75
N LEU A 288 7.68 25.02 12.26
CA LEU A 288 8.82 25.79 12.78
C LEU A 288 8.60 26.11 14.25
N ARG A 289 9.65 25.92 15.05
CA ARG A 289 9.70 26.38 16.45
C ARG A 289 10.96 27.24 16.63
N THR A 290 10.79 28.45 17.15
CA THR A 290 11.89 29.28 17.61
C THR A 290 12.37 28.73 18.95
N ALA A 291 13.61 28.23 19.01
CA ALA A 291 14.24 27.90 20.28
C ALA A 291 14.62 29.23 20.95
N VAL A 292 13.96 29.56 22.06
CA VAL A 292 14.40 30.64 22.95
C VAL A 292 15.49 30.00 23.83
N ASN A 293 16.74 30.35 23.56
CA ASN A 293 17.81 30.05 24.49
C ASN A 293 17.54 30.84 25.77
N ARG A 294 17.24 30.13 26.86
CA ARG A 294 17.23 30.69 28.21
C ARG A 294 18.62 30.69 28.77
#